data_9106dcef1829e2c463cf8ca531e6d66c
#
_entry.id   9106dcef1829e2c463cf8ca531e6d66c
#
_cell.length_a   1.000
_cell.length_b   1.000
_cell.length_c   1.000
_cell.angle_alpha   90.00
_cell.angle_beta   90.00
_cell.angle_gamma   90.00
#
_symmetry.space_group_name_H-M   'P 1'
#
loop_
_entity.id
_entity.type
_entity.pdbx_description
1 polymer ?
#
loop_
_entity_poly.entity_id
_entity_poly.type
_entity_poly.pdbx_seq_one_letter_code
_entity_poly.pdbx_strand_id
1 'polypeptide(L)'
;MNLGRIFKDILEKDGIDSNTVHCKGLPVHIYNPETKISAPNVLLVGDAIGADPFSGEGLRYAFAQGELAAYQIITGINNNDLRFKLYGQQYARSYFGKLMKKNSFAAHLLYDIKNKFLKGMLFKIMRS
;
A
#
# COMPACT_ATOMS: atom_id res chain seq x y z
N MET A 1 9.43 7.89 -19.28
CA MET A 1 9.36 6.42 -19.49
C MET A 1 7.96 6.10 -20.01
N ASN A 2 7.84 5.43 -21.17
CA ASN A 2 6.54 5.05 -21.73
C ASN A 2 6.24 3.59 -21.35
N LEU A 3 5.44 3.39 -20.30
CA LEU A 3 5.09 2.07 -19.78
C LEU A 3 4.34 1.21 -20.82
N GLY A 4 3.48 1.82 -21.63
CA GLY A 4 2.74 1.10 -22.67
C GLY A 4 3.64 0.48 -23.73
N ARG A 5 4.75 1.17 -24.11
CA ARG A 5 5.74 0.62 -25.02
C ARG A 5 6.51 -0.54 -24.40
N ILE A 6 6.97 -0.37 -23.16
CA ILE A 6 7.70 -1.44 -22.45
C ILE A 6 6.83 -2.70 -22.33
N PHE A 7 5.56 -2.52 -22.03
CA PHE A 7 4.61 -3.63 -21.90
C PHE A 7 4.42 -4.37 -23.24
N LYS A 8 4.27 -3.63 -24.36
CA LYS A 8 4.21 -4.24 -25.70
C LYS A 8 5.46 -5.02 -26.04
N ASP A 9 6.65 -4.44 -25.78
CA ASP A 9 7.93 -5.09 -26.02
C ASP A 9 8.07 -6.41 -25.22
N ILE A 10 7.50 -6.48 -24.01
CA ILE A 10 7.49 -7.70 -23.18
C ILE A 10 6.53 -8.73 -23.78
N LEU A 11 5.31 -8.37 -24.16
CA LEU A 11 4.34 -9.27 -24.77
C LEU A 11 4.89 -9.92 -26.05
N GLU A 12 5.53 -9.13 -26.92
CA GLU A 12 6.12 -9.60 -28.15
C GLU A 12 7.28 -10.58 -27.91
N LYS A 13 8.10 -10.35 -26.87
CA LYS A 13 9.14 -11.30 -26.45
C LYS A 13 8.59 -12.63 -26.00
N ASP A 14 7.43 -12.62 -25.36
CA ASP A 14 6.75 -13.82 -24.88
C ASP A 14 5.86 -14.47 -25.97
N GLY A 15 5.95 -13.99 -27.24
CA GLY A 15 5.19 -14.52 -28.37
C GLY A 15 3.71 -14.17 -28.35
N ILE A 16 3.31 -13.16 -27.57
CA ILE A 16 1.93 -12.69 -27.47
C ILE A 16 1.74 -11.50 -28.39
N ASP A 17 0.79 -11.56 -29.32
CA ASP A 17 0.45 -10.41 -30.16
C ASP A 17 -0.14 -9.27 -29.31
N SER A 18 0.64 -8.20 -29.19
CA SER A 18 0.25 -7.04 -28.36
C SER A 18 -1.05 -6.35 -28.82
N ASN A 19 -1.50 -6.58 -30.06
CA ASN A 19 -2.76 -6.04 -30.57
C ASN A 19 -3.99 -6.81 -30.07
N THR A 20 -3.81 -8.04 -29.60
CA THR A 20 -4.89 -8.89 -29.05
C THR A 20 -5.13 -8.61 -27.56
N VAL A 21 -4.23 -7.86 -26.88
CA VAL A 21 -4.29 -7.62 -25.44
C VAL A 21 -4.85 -6.24 -25.14
N HIS A 22 -5.97 -6.19 -24.45
CA HIS A 22 -6.55 -4.95 -23.93
C HIS A 22 -5.94 -4.61 -22.57
N CYS A 23 -5.06 -3.60 -22.53
CA CYS A 23 -4.48 -3.09 -21.30
C CYS A 23 -5.36 -2.01 -20.68
N LYS A 24 -5.77 -2.22 -19.43
CA LYS A 24 -6.46 -1.21 -18.63
C LYS A 24 -5.57 -0.83 -17.46
N GLY A 25 -5.07 0.41 -17.45
CA GLY A 25 -4.37 0.96 -16.30
C GLY A 25 -5.34 1.38 -15.20
N LEU A 26 -5.06 0.98 -13.96
CA LEU A 26 -5.77 1.47 -12.79
C LEU A 26 -4.77 2.16 -11.86
N PRO A 27 -5.15 3.29 -11.22
CA PRO A 27 -4.30 3.91 -10.22
C PRO A 27 -4.20 2.98 -8.99
N VAL A 28 -3.00 2.81 -8.49
CA VAL A 28 -2.77 2.13 -7.20
C VAL A 28 -2.97 3.16 -6.09
N HIS A 29 -3.86 2.84 -5.14
CA HIS A 29 -4.02 3.65 -3.95
C HIS A 29 -2.79 3.47 -3.05
N ILE A 30 -2.12 4.58 -2.72
CA ILE A 30 -0.94 4.59 -1.86
C ILE A 30 -1.36 4.93 -0.43
N TYR A 31 -0.79 4.22 0.53
CA TYR A 31 -1.08 4.43 1.94
C TYR A 31 -0.82 5.87 2.39
N ASN A 32 -1.83 6.45 3.03
CA ASN A 32 -1.73 7.71 3.74
C ASN A 32 -2.11 7.49 5.21
N PRO A 33 -1.22 7.81 6.18
CA PRO A 33 -1.49 7.60 7.62
C PRO A 33 -2.69 8.38 8.16
N GLU A 34 -3.16 9.40 7.44
CA GLU A 34 -4.33 10.20 7.81
C GLU A 34 -5.66 9.60 7.27
N THR A 35 -5.58 8.57 6.42
CA THR A 35 -6.76 7.93 5.87
C THR A 35 -7.59 7.29 6.99
N LYS A 36 -8.88 7.60 7.01
CA LYS A 36 -9.82 6.97 7.92
C LYS A 36 -10.12 5.56 7.44
N ILE A 37 -9.63 4.55 8.16
CA ILE A 37 -9.69 3.14 7.78
C ILE A 37 -10.83 2.36 8.43
N SER A 38 -11.67 3.02 9.21
CA SER A 38 -12.88 2.43 9.81
C SER A 38 -14.01 3.45 9.95
N ALA A 39 -15.23 2.93 9.85
CA ALA A 39 -16.47 3.65 10.15
C ALA A 39 -17.46 2.66 10.80
N PRO A 40 -18.62 3.10 11.31
CA PRO A 40 -19.64 2.16 11.79
C PRO A 40 -19.97 1.12 10.71
N ASN A 41 -19.88 -0.16 11.07
CA ASN A 41 -20.09 -1.33 10.22
C ASN A 41 -19.11 -1.47 9.03
N VAL A 42 -18.01 -0.69 8.98
CA VAL A 42 -17.03 -0.72 7.89
C VAL A 42 -15.61 -0.78 8.44
N LEU A 43 -14.84 -1.74 7.93
CA LEU A 43 -13.38 -1.82 8.10
C LEU A 43 -12.72 -1.89 6.73
N LEU A 44 -11.69 -1.12 6.51
CA LEU A 44 -10.85 -1.22 5.31
C LEU A 44 -9.66 -2.13 5.60
N VAL A 45 -9.29 -2.95 4.60
CA VAL A 45 -8.11 -3.84 4.64
C VAL A 45 -7.46 -3.90 3.25
N GLY A 46 -6.20 -4.30 3.18
CA GLY A 46 -5.48 -4.47 1.93
C GLY A 46 -5.36 -3.17 1.14
N ASP A 47 -5.53 -3.27 -0.15
CA ASP A 47 -5.40 -2.13 -1.08
C ASP A 47 -6.39 -0.99 -0.81
N ALA A 48 -7.49 -1.27 -0.09
CA ALA A 48 -8.41 -0.24 0.35
C ALA A 48 -7.80 0.71 1.41
N ILE A 49 -6.82 0.24 2.20
CA ILE A 49 -6.00 1.10 3.08
C ILE A 49 -4.89 1.77 2.28
N GLY A 50 -4.38 1.10 1.26
CA GLY A 50 -3.31 1.56 0.39
C GLY A 50 -2.09 0.66 0.40
N ALA A 51 -1.41 0.57 -0.73
CA ALA A 51 -0.13 -0.12 -0.89
C ALA A 51 1.01 0.64 -0.19
N ASP A 52 2.08 -0.08 0.13
CA ASP A 52 3.29 0.51 0.72
C ASP A 52 3.86 1.60 -0.19
N PRO A 53 4.03 2.83 0.32
CA PRO A 53 4.46 3.97 -0.50
C PRO A 53 5.88 3.84 -1.05
N PHE A 54 6.70 3.00 -0.44
CA PHE A 54 8.10 2.82 -0.82
C PHE A 54 8.30 1.67 -1.80
N SER A 55 7.71 0.51 -1.51
CA SER A 55 7.89 -0.73 -2.30
C SER A 55 6.73 -1.01 -3.26
N GLY A 56 5.57 -0.39 -3.07
CA GLY A 56 4.34 -0.74 -3.79
C GLY A 56 3.72 -2.07 -3.32
N GLU A 57 4.29 -2.69 -2.28
CA GLU A 57 3.81 -3.97 -1.76
C GLU A 57 2.52 -3.79 -0.96
N GLY A 58 1.56 -4.72 -1.14
CA GLY A 58 0.29 -4.72 -0.41
C GLY A 58 0.02 -6.01 0.34
N LEU A 59 0.51 -7.16 -0.17
CA LEU A 59 0.04 -8.48 0.25
C LEU A 59 0.31 -8.80 1.73
N ARG A 60 1.54 -8.65 2.22
CA ARG A 60 1.84 -8.92 3.64
C ARG A 60 1.12 -7.98 4.60
N TYR A 61 0.88 -6.74 4.17
CA TYR A 61 0.10 -5.77 4.95
C TYR A 61 -1.37 -6.17 4.99
N ALA A 62 -1.91 -6.65 3.86
CA ALA A 62 -3.29 -7.11 3.76
C ALA A 62 -3.56 -8.30 4.71
N PHE A 63 -2.65 -9.26 4.84
CA PHE A 63 -2.78 -10.36 5.80
C PHE A 63 -2.80 -9.86 7.24
N ALA A 64 -1.86 -9.02 7.64
CA ALA A 64 -1.81 -8.47 8.99
C ALA A 64 -3.02 -7.59 9.33
N GLN A 65 -3.50 -6.83 8.37
CA GLN A 65 -4.72 -6.02 8.51
C GLN A 65 -5.96 -6.89 8.61
N GLY A 66 -6.03 -7.99 7.83
CA GLY A 66 -7.12 -8.96 7.88
C GLY A 66 -7.23 -9.63 9.24
N GLU A 67 -6.11 -10.04 9.83
CA GLU A 67 -6.06 -10.61 11.19
C GLU A 67 -6.61 -9.62 12.23
N LEU A 68 -6.14 -8.38 12.20
CA LEU A 68 -6.62 -7.34 13.11
C LEU A 68 -8.10 -7.01 12.89
N ALA A 69 -8.55 -6.96 11.64
CA ALA A 69 -9.94 -6.71 11.30
C ALA A 69 -10.85 -7.84 11.81
N ALA A 70 -10.45 -9.10 11.62
CA ALA A 70 -11.19 -10.26 12.12
C ALA A 70 -11.33 -10.20 13.65
N TYR A 71 -10.24 -9.88 14.36
CA TYR A 71 -10.29 -9.69 15.81
C TYR A 71 -11.27 -8.58 16.22
N GLN A 72 -11.26 -7.44 15.51
CA GLN A 72 -12.17 -6.33 15.79
C GLN A 72 -13.64 -6.68 15.49
N ILE A 73 -13.90 -7.46 14.44
CA ILE A 73 -15.25 -7.91 14.10
C ILE A 73 -15.79 -8.84 15.18
N ILE A 74 -15.00 -9.86 15.57
CA ILE A 74 -15.40 -10.82 16.62
C ILE A 74 -15.67 -10.08 17.95
N THR A 75 -14.78 -9.18 18.33
CA THR A 75 -14.93 -8.37 19.55
C THR A 75 -16.16 -7.47 19.47
N GLY A 76 -16.40 -6.86 18.30
CA GLY A 76 -17.54 -5.99 18.06
C GLY A 76 -18.87 -6.74 18.14
N ILE A 77 -18.95 -7.94 17.58
CA ILE A 77 -20.13 -8.79 17.66
C ILE A 77 -20.41 -9.17 19.12
N ASN A 78 -19.40 -9.65 19.85
CA ASN A 78 -19.53 -10.06 21.24
C ASN A 78 -19.99 -8.92 22.17
N ASN A 79 -19.58 -7.69 21.87
CA ASN A 79 -19.91 -6.49 22.64
C ASN A 79 -21.12 -5.71 22.08
N ASN A 80 -21.75 -6.20 21.01
CA ASN A 80 -22.81 -5.51 20.28
C ASN A 80 -22.43 -4.06 19.90
N ASP A 81 -21.16 -3.86 19.49
CA ASP A 81 -20.61 -2.56 19.08
C ASP A 81 -19.73 -2.69 17.83
N LEU A 82 -20.32 -2.45 16.67
CA LEU A 82 -19.64 -2.49 15.36
C LEU A 82 -19.15 -1.11 14.89
N ARG A 83 -18.87 -0.18 15.81
CA ARG A 83 -18.34 1.15 15.46
C ARG A 83 -16.86 1.15 15.14
N PHE A 84 -16.12 0.12 15.53
CA PHE A 84 -14.69 -0.10 15.24
C PHE A 84 -13.78 1.10 15.56
N LYS A 85 -14.09 1.84 16.61
CA LYS A 85 -13.40 3.10 16.96
C LYS A 85 -11.91 2.91 17.21
N LEU A 86 -11.50 1.75 17.69
CA LEU A 86 -10.12 1.46 18.06
C LEU A 86 -9.29 0.85 16.92
N TYR A 87 -9.91 0.40 15.81
CA TYR A 87 -9.22 -0.29 14.74
C TYR A 87 -8.05 0.51 14.17
N GLY A 88 -8.29 1.76 13.77
CA GLY A 88 -7.24 2.63 13.21
C GLY A 88 -6.09 2.87 14.19
N GLN A 89 -6.40 3.07 15.48
CA GLN A 89 -5.38 3.27 16.51
C GLN A 89 -4.56 1.99 16.75
N GLN A 90 -5.20 0.84 16.79
CA GLN A 90 -4.51 -0.44 16.97
C GLN A 90 -3.64 -0.76 15.76
N TYR A 91 -4.14 -0.54 14.53
CA TYR A 91 -3.33 -0.68 13.33
C TYR A 91 -2.11 0.25 13.38
N ALA A 92 -2.27 1.53 13.67
CA ALA A 92 -1.17 2.49 13.74
C ALA A 92 -0.09 2.11 14.79
N ARG A 93 -0.48 1.42 15.88
CA ARG A 93 0.42 0.91 16.93
C ARG A 93 1.06 -0.43 16.58
N SER A 94 0.51 -1.19 15.66
CA SER A 94 1.04 -2.48 15.21
C SER A 94 2.41 -2.32 14.55
N TYR A 95 3.15 -3.43 14.43
CA TYR A 95 4.42 -3.45 13.70
C TYR A 95 4.25 -2.95 12.25
N PHE A 96 3.25 -3.47 11.55
CA PHE A 96 3.00 -3.11 10.15
C PHE A 96 2.50 -1.69 9.97
N GLY A 97 1.67 -1.17 10.86
CA GLY A 97 1.24 0.23 10.84
C GLY A 97 2.40 1.21 11.05
N LYS A 98 3.30 0.90 11.98
CA LYS A 98 4.53 1.68 12.19
C LYS A 98 5.47 1.62 10.98
N LEU A 99 5.61 0.43 10.37
CA LEU A 99 6.42 0.25 9.17
C LEU A 99 5.86 1.04 7.98
N MET A 100 4.56 0.96 7.73
CA MET A 100 3.88 1.74 6.69
C MET A 100 4.07 3.25 6.88
N LYS A 101 3.93 3.73 8.12
CA LYS A 101 4.16 5.15 8.43
C LYS A 101 5.61 5.56 8.18
N LYS A 102 6.58 4.73 8.57
CA LYS A 102 8.01 4.95 8.30
C LYS A 102 8.29 4.99 6.79
N ASN A 103 7.74 4.03 6.05
CA ASN A 103 7.91 3.95 4.59
C ASN A 103 7.23 5.12 3.87
N SER A 104 6.07 5.58 4.36
CA SER A 104 5.41 6.78 3.86
C SER A 104 6.29 8.02 4.03
N PHE A 105 6.91 8.20 5.19
CA PHE A 105 7.84 9.31 5.43
C PHE A 105 9.08 9.21 4.53
N ALA A 106 9.67 8.02 4.41
CA ALA A 106 10.84 7.79 3.56
C ALA A 106 10.53 8.05 2.07
N ALA A 107 9.38 7.59 1.60
CA ALA A 107 8.93 7.82 0.22
C ALA A 107 8.72 9.32 -0.04
N HIS A 108 8.04 10.03 0.87
CA HIS A 108 7.85 11.48 0.76
C HIS A 108 9.18 12.22 0.66
N LEU A 109 10.13 11.90 1.55
CA LEU A 109 11.47 12.48 1.51
C LEU A 109 12.18 12.22 0.17
N LEU A 110 12.12 10.98 -0.35
CA LEU A 110 12.76 10.60 -1.60
C LEU A 110 12.11 11.22 -2.83
N TYR A 111 10.79 11.31 -2.87
CA TYR A 111 10.08 11.86 -4.01
C TYR A 111 10.18 13.39 -4.07
N ASP A 112 10.21 14.07 -2.94
CA ASP A 112 10.33 15.53 -2.86
C ASP A 112 11.76 16.04 -3.12
N ILE A 113 12.78 15.20 -2.96
CA ILE A 113 14.15 15.57 -3.30
C ILE A 113 14.28 15.74 -4.81
N LYS A 114 14.40 16.98 -5.26
CA LYS A 114 14.66 17.31 -6.68
C LYS A 114 16.10 17.01 -7.11
N ASN A 115 17.05 16.96 -6.18
CA ASN A 115 18.47 16.75 -6.47
C ASN A 115 18.79 15.27 -6.72
N LYS A 116 19.14 14.93 -7.97
CA LYS A 116 19.48 13.56 -8.41
C LYS A 116 20.66 12.95 -7.64
N PHE A 117 21.64 13.75 -7.26
CA PHE A 117 22.82 13.29 -6.51
C PHE A 117 22.44 12.86 -5.10
N LEU A 118 21.62 13.66 -4.39
CA LEU A 118 21.13 13.34 -3.06
C LEU A 118 20.24 12.09 -3.08
N LYS A 119 19.39 11.93 -4.10
CA LYS A 119 18.61 10.71 -4.31
C LYS A 119 19.51 9.48 -4.43
N GLY A 120 20.55 9.56 -5.27
CA GLY A 120 21.51 8.45 -5.46
C GLY A 120 22.23 8.05 -4.18
N MET A 121 22.62 9.02 -3.36
CA MET A 121 23.28 8.77 -2.07
C MET A 121 22.33 8.10 -1.06
N LEU A 122 21.09 8.56 -0.95
CA LEU A 122 20.07 7.96 -0.10
C LEU A 122 19.74 6.52 -0.51
N PHE A 123 19.59 6.25 -1.81
CA PHE A 123 19.40 4.89 -2.31
C PHE A 123 20.57 3.95 -1.96
N LYS A 124 21.80 4.47 -1.97
CA LYS A 124 23.00 3.70 -1.62
C LYS A 124 23.03 3.34 -0.12
N ILE A 125 22.64 4.29 0.75
CA ILE A 125 22.55 4.07 2.21
C ILE A 125 21.43 3.08 2.57
N MET A 126 20.33 3.08 1.83
CA MET A 126 19.18 2.20 2.11
C MET A 126 19.39 0.76 1.61
N ARG A 127 20.42 0.52 0.80
CA ARG A 127 20.80 -0.81 0.29
C ARG A 127 21.86 -1.52 1.13
N SER A 128 22.53 -0.80 2.04
CA SER A 128 23.50 -1.35 3.00
C SER A 128 22.80 -1.77 4.29
#